data_f9eb2d5e258a811eadc6fdb76597f28a
#
_entry.id   f9eb2d5e258a811eadc6fdb76597f28a
#
_cell.length_a   1.000
_cell.length_b   1.000
_cell.length_c   1.000
_cell.angle_alpha   90.00
_cell.angle_beta   90.00
_cell.angle_gamma   90.00
#
_symmetry.space_group_name_H-M   'P 1'
#
loop_
_entity.id
_entity.type
_entity.pdbx_description
1 polymer ?
#
loop_
_entity_poly.entity_id
_entity_poly.type
_entity_poly.pdbx_seq_one_letter_code
_entity_poly.pdbx_strand_id
1 'polypeptide(L)'
;MLHGRKDLRPLTFFVNSMRDFSDDNETLWGAYGWRWRSYFHKDQIKSVIEMLQTNPEDRRCVLQMWDATKDFTSDSKDVPCNTQVFFKCRPITHQDDYVLDMTVTNRSNDMIWGAYGANVVHFSMLHEYVAAFTGYRIGHYYQVSNNAHVYDNVWSKLEPKLPQGYPVD
;
A
#
# COMPACT_ATOMS: atom_id res chain seq x y z
N MET A 1 -6.72 -3.12 -7.43
CA MET A 1 -5.38 -2.53 -7.31
C MET A 1 -4.46 -2.92 -8.47
N LEU A 2 -4.09 -4.16 -8.66
CA LEU A 2 -3.10 -4.61 -9.67
C LEU A 2 -3.46 -4.29 -11.13
N HIS A 3 -4.73 -4.13 -11.47
CA HIS A 3 -5.20 -3.77 -12.82
C HIS A 3 -5.20 -2.25 -13.12
N GLY A 4 -4.75 -1.41 -12.20
CA GLY A 4 -4.70 0.04 -12.43
C GLY A 4 -6.05 0.75 -12.49
N ARG A 5 -7.11 0.15 -11.94
CA ARG A 5 -8.46 0.72 -11.94
C ARG A 5 -8.60 1.77 -10.83
N LYS A 6 -9.40 2.80 -11.09
CA LYS A 6 -9.82 3.80 -10.10
C LYS A 6 -11.33 3.80 -9.84
N ASP A 7 -12.08 2.99 -10.58
CA ASP A 7 -13.54 2.92 -10.45
C ASP A 7 -13.96 2.23 -9.15
N LEU A 8 -15.05 2.73 -8.60
CA LEU A 8 -15.56 2.36 -7.30
C LEU A 8 -16.30 1.00 -7.30
N ARG A 9 -16.86 0.58 -8.45
CA ARG A 9 -17.77 -0.60 -8.54
C ARG A 9 -17.19 -1.89 -7.94
N PRO A 10 -15.94 -2.30 -8.21
CA PRO A 10 -15.41 -3.53 -7.62
C PRO A 10 -15.27 -3.44 -6.10
N LEU A 11 -14.97 -2.26 -5.57
CA LEU A 11 -14.78 -2.07 -4.13
C LEU A 11 -16.11 -2.10 -3.39
N THR A 12 -17.12 -1.44 -3.91
CA THR A 12 -18.46 -1.39 -3.29
C THR A 12 -19.19 -2.71 -3.35
N PHE A 13 -18.79 -3.63 -4.24
CA PHE A 13 -19.30 -5.00 -4.21
C PHE A 13 -18.91 -5.72 -2.90
N PHE A 14 -17.71 -5.48 -2.40
CA PHE A 14 -17.23 -6.10 -1.16
C PHE A 14 -17.51 -5.24 0.07
N VAL A 15 -17.35 -3.92 -0.05
CA VAL A 15 -17.45 -2.96 1.07
C VAL A 15 -18.20 -1.72 0.61
N ASN A 16 -19.52 -1.68 0.89
CA ASN A 16 -20.38 -0.60 0.41
C ASN A 16 -19.98 0.79 0.93
N SER A 17 -19.42 0.89 2.15
CA SER A 17 -18.93 2.14 2.75
C SER A 17 -17.76 2.79 1.98
N MET A 18 -17.16 2.10 1.01
CA MET A 18 -16.18 2.74 0.11
C MET A 18 -16.77 3.91 -0.70
N ARG A 19 -18.09 4.01 -0.82
CA ARG A 19 -18.77 5.17 -1.42
C ARG A 19 -18.54 6.46 -0.67
N ASP A 20 -18.36 6.38 0.65
CA ASP A 20 -18.19 7.55 1.52
C ASP A 20 -16.87 8.29 1.24
N PHE A 21 -15.89 7.59 0.62
CA PHE A 21 -14.60 8.14 0.23
C PHE A 21 -14.58 8.69 -1.21
N SER A 22 -15.63 8.49 -1.99
CA SER A 22 -15.71 8.97 -3.36
C SER A 22 -16.34 10.36 -3.43
N ASP A 23 -15.78 11.24 -4.25
CA ASP A 23 -16.31 12.59 -4.46
C ASP A 23 -17.41 12.61 -5.54
N ASP A 24 -17.34 11.71 -6.52
CA ASP A 24 -18.23 11.61 -7.69
C ASP A 24 -19.15 10.36 -7.66
N ASN A 25 -19.04 9.51 -6.64
CA ASN A 25 -19.67 8.19 -6.53
C ASN A 25 -19.28 7.18 -7.63
N GLU A 26 -18.25 7.46 -8.41
CA GLU A 26 -17.80 6.63 -9.52
C GLU A 26 -16.34 6.22 -9.37
N THR A 27 -15.48 7.10 -8.85
CA THR A 27 -14.04 6.91 -8.78
C THR A 27 -13.46 7.25 -7.42
N LEU A 28 -12.23 6.78 -7.17
CA LEU A 28 -11.40 7.15 -6.03
C LEU A 28 -10.18 7.96 -6.50
N TRP A 29 -9.95 9.11 -5.88
CA TRP A 29 -8.82 9.98 -6.19
C TRP A 29 -7.47 9.34 -5.86
N GLY A 30 -7.39 8.71 -4.69
CA GLY A 30 -6.20 8.04 -4.19
C GLY A 30 -6.09 6.57 -4.59
N ALA A 31 -6.84 6.11 -5.60
CA ALA A 31 -6.83 4.71 -6.01
C ALA A 31 -5.42 4.19 -6.28
N TYR A 32 -4.88 3.39 -5.38
CA TYR A 32 -3.48 2.95 -5.37
C TYR A 32 -3.03 2.31 -6.68
N GLY A 33 -3.83 1.40 -7.23
CA GLY A 33 -3.49 0.73 -8.48
C GLY A 33 -3.43 1.67 -9.66
N TRP A 34 -4.35 2.62 -9.75
CA TRP A 34 -4.36 3.63 -10.81
C TRP A 34 -3.13 4.55 -10.71
N ARG A 35 -2.77 4.99 -9.49
CA ARG A 35 -1.59 5.82 -9.28
C ARG A 35 -0.31 5.10 -9.69
N TRP A 36 -0.18 3.84 -9.41
CA TRP A 36 1.00 3.07 -9.77
C TRP A 36 1.07 2.67 -11.24
N ARG A 37 -0.07 2.57 -11.93
CA ARG A 37 -0.11 2.10 -13.32
C ARG A 37 -0.28 3.20 -14.37
N SER A 38 -0.91 4.32 -13.99
CA SER A 38 -1.36 5.29 -15.02
C SER A 38 -1.22 6.75 -14.62
N TYR A 39 -1.47 7.11 -13.35
CA TYR A 39 -1.56 8.50 -12.90
C TYR A 39 -0.31 9.33 -13.23
N PHE A 40 0.86 8.80 -13.00
CA PHE A 40 2.14 9.46 -13.29
C PHE A 40 2.62 9.26 -14.73
N HIS A 41 1.73 8.91 -15.66
CA HIS A 41 2.04 8.60 -17.06
C HIS A 41 3.09 7.49 -17.22
N LYS A 42 3.20 6.62 -16.22
CA LYS A 42 4.15 5.51 -16.15
C LYS A 42 3.54 4.32 -15.43
N ASP A 43 3.69 3.13 -15.99
CA ASP A 43 3.43 1.89 -15.28
C ASP A 43 4.63 1.59 -14.37
N GLN A 44 4.57 2.09 -13.15
CA GLN A 44 5.64 1.97 -12.18
C GLN A 44 5.85 0.51 -11.75
N ILE A 45 4.76 -0.28 -11.60
CA ILE A 45 4.87 -1.69 -11.20
C ILE A 45 5.63 -2.48 -12.28
N LYS A 46 5.27 -2.29 -13.55
CA LYS A 46 5.99 -2.92 -14.67
C LYS A 46 7.46 -2.53 -14.67
N SER A 47 7.75 -1.23 -14.48
CA SER A 47 9.12 -0.73 -14.47
C SER A 47 9.97 -1.31 -13.33
N VAL A 48 9.41 -1.42 -12.11
CA VAL A 48 10.09 -2.05 -10.98
C VAL A 48 10.40 -3.53 -11.26
N ILE A 49 9.44 -4.27 -11.83
CA ILE A 49 9.65 -5.67 -12.20
C ILE A 49 10.80 -5.80 -13.22
N GLU A 50 10.78 -5.01 -14.29
CA GLU A 50 11.81 -5.02 -15.34
C GLU A 50 13.20 -4.65 -14.78
N MET A 51 13.26 -3.66 -13.88
CA MET A 51 14.50 -3.26 -13.21
C MET A 51 15.08 -4.38 -12.35
N LEU A 52 14.24 -5.02 -11.53
CA LEU A 52 14.66 -6.13 -10.66
C LEU A 52 15.07 -7.37 -11.45
N GLN A 53 14.38 -7.67 -12.56
CA GLN A 53 14.78 -8.76 -13.46
C GLN A 53 16.12 -8.51 -14.14
N THR A 54 16.44 -7.24 -14.44
CA THR A 54 17.71 -6.85 -15.06
C THR A 54 18.86 -6.80 -14.05
N ASN A 55 18.59 -6.26 -12.86
CA ASN A 55 19.54 -6.14 -11.77
C ASN A 55 18.83 -6.25 -10.41
N PRO A 56 18.95 -7.40 -9.72
CA PRO A 56 18.32 -7.58 -8.41
C PRO A 56 18.81 -6.58 -7.35
N GLU A 57 19.99 -6.00 -7.51
CA GLU A 57 20.56 -5.02 -6.58
C GLU A 57 20.23 -3.56 -6.93
N ASP A 58 19.33 -3.31 -7.89
CA ASP A 58 18.94 -1.96 -8.27
C ASP A 58 18.25 -1.24 -7.09
N ARG A 59 18.78 -0.07 -6.75
CA ARG A 59 18.33 0.74 -5.60
C ARG A 59 17.25 1.75 -5.94
N ARG A 60 16.76 1.77 -7.19
CA ARG A 60 15.76 2.71 -7.70
C ARG A 60 14.36 2.09 -7.76
N CYS A 61 14.16 0.90 -7.20
CA CYS A 61 12.90 0.18 -7.23
C CYS A 61 11.89 0.80 -6.26
N VAL A 62 11.29 1.92 -6.68
CA VAL A 62 10.36 2.72 -5.90
C VAL A 62 9.06 2.91 -6.67
N LEU A 63 7.92 2.68 -5.99
CA LEU A 63 6.61 3.12 -6.46
C LEU A 63 6.24 4.41 -5.73
N GLN A 64 6.01 5.47 -6.49
CA GLN A 64 5.53 6.76 -5.98
C GLN A 64 4.01 6.77 -5.92
N MET A 65 3.46 7.16 -4.78
CA MET A 65 2.02 7.34 -4.59
C MET A 65 1.66 8.82 -4.47
N TRP A 66 2.40 9.55 -3.63
CA TRP A 66 2.13 10.94 -3.29
C TRP A 66 2.54 11.88 -4.42
N ASP A 67 1.62 12.75 -4.83
CA ASP A 67 1.87 13.84 -5.78
C ASP A 67 1.82 15.19 -5.04
N ALA A 68 3.00 15.76 -4.75
CA ALA A 68 3.11 17.03 -4.06
C ALA A 68 2.45 18.20 -4.79
N THR A 69 2.28 18.10 -6.11
CA THR A 69 1.64 19.17 -6.90
C THR A 69 0.11 19.16 -6.81
N LYS A 70 -0.48 18.07 -6.37
CA LYS A 70 -1.93 17.86 -6.33
C LYS A 70 -2.46 17.53 -4.94
N ASP A 71 -1.76 16.66 -4.20
CA ASP A 71 -2.31 16.12 -2.96
C ASP A 71 -2.23 17.09 -1.78
N PHE A 72 -1.33 18.09 -1.79
CA PHE A 72 -1.29 19.15 -0.77
C PHE A 72 -2.51 20.08 -0.79
N THR A 73 -3.11 20.26 -1.96
CA THR A 73 -4.23 21.18 -2.16
C THR A 73 -5.52 20.46 -2.55
N SER A 74 -5.54 19.14 -2.43
CA SER A 74 -6.71 18.33 -2.78
C SER A 74 -7.78 18.41 -1.70
N ASP A 75 -9.00 18.78 -2.09
CA ASP A 75 -10.21 18.71 -1.26
C ASP A 75 -10.88 17.32 -1.34
N SER A 76 -10.25 16.37 -2.02
CA SER A 76 -10.80 15.01 -2.17
C SER A 76 -10.88 14.30 -0.82
N LYS A 77 -11.95 13.54 -0.62
CA LYS A 77 -12.14 12.66 0.54
C LYS A 77 -11.13 11.52 0.59
N ASP A 78 -10.56 11.15 -0.58
CA ASP A 78 -9.63 10.02 -0.74
C ASP A 78 -8.23 10.49 -1.11
N VAL A 79 -7.59 11.27 -0.25
CA VAL A 79 -6.17 11.62 -0.41
C VAL A 79 -5.31 10.44 0.05
N PRO A 80 -4.34 9.94 -0.76
CA PRO A 80 -3.59 8.73 -0.45
C PRO A 80 -2.91 8.77 0.91
N CYS A 81 -3.11 7.74 1.71
CA CYS A 81 -2.39 7.55 2.97
C CYS A 81 -0.97 7.00 2.75
N ASN A 82 -0.80 6.12 1.76
CA ASN A 82 0.51 5.66 1.34
C ASN A 82 1.27 6.78 0.60
N THR A 83 2.57 6.87 0.82
CA THR A 83 3.45 7.82 0.15
C THR A 83 4.35 7.15 -0.88
N GLN A 84 4.99 6.06 -0.50
CA GLN A 84 5.92 5.32 -1.35
C GLN A 84 5.95 3.85 -0.96
N VAL A 85 6.35 3.01 -1.92
CA VAL A 85 6.71 1.61 -1.69
C VAL A 85 8.10 1.36 -2.26
N PHE A 86 8.97 0.74 -1.47
CA PHE A 86 10.34 0.39 -1.86
C PHE A 86 10.45 -1.12 -1.96
N PHE A 87 11.16 -1.57 -2.98
CA PHE A 87 11.55 -2.98 -3.14
C PHE A 87 13.05 -3.12 -3.07
N LYS A 88 13.51 -4.18 -2.40
CA LYS A 88 14.90 -4.53 -2.26
C LYS A 88 15.08 -6.04 -2.30
N CYS A 89 15.93 -6.52 -3.18
CA CYS A 89 16.36 -7.91 -3.14
C CYS A 89 17.54 -8.08 -2.18
N ARG A 90 17.56 -9.21 -1.49
CA ARG A 90 18.69 -9.67 -0.67
C ARG A 90 19.13 -11.04 -1.17
N PRO A 91 20.44 -11.25 -1.42
CA PRO A 91 20.95 -12.58 -1.71
C PRO A 91 20.74 -13.49 -0.49
N ILE A 92 20.48 -14.77 -0.74
CA ILE A 92 20.47 -15.79 0.30
C ILE A 92 21.85 -16.47 0.33
N THR A 93 21.95 -17.74 0.27
CA THR A 93 23.22 -18.47 0.43
C THR A 93 23.91 -18.83 -0.87
N HIS A 94 23.24 -18.76 -2.00
CA HIS A 94 23.77 -19.14 -3.31
C HIS A 94 23.65 -18.00 -4.30
N GLN A 95 24.57 -17.97 -5.28
CA GLN A 95 24.51 -17.04 -6.41
C GLN A 95 23.16 -17.23 -7.12
N ASP A 96 22.48 -16.11 -7.43
CA ASP A 96 21.19 -16.04 -8.09
C ASP A 96 19.96 -16.46 -7.26
N ASP A 97 20.09 -16.73 -5.96
CA ASP A 97 18.95 -16.96 -5.06
C ASP A 97 18.66 -15.70 -4.21
N TYR A 98 17.56 -15.02 -4.53
CA TYR A 98 17.16 -13.76 -3.91
C TYR A 98 15.83 -13.86 -3.19
N VAL A 99 15.70 -13.12 -2.09
CA VAL A 99 14.41 -12.75 -1.48
C VAL A 99 14.11 -11.29 -1.76
N LEU A 100 12.86 -11.01 -2.06
CA LEU A 100 12.33 -9.67 -2.28
C LEU A 100 11.76 -9.14 -0.97
N ASP A 101 12.35 -8.10 -0.41
CA ASP A 101 11.77 -7.34 0.68
C ASP A 101 10.97 -6.16 0.13
N MET A 102 9.93 -5.77 0.86
CA MET A 102 9.11 -4.60 0.55
C MET A 102 8.95 -3.71 1.76
N THR A 103 9.17 -2.41 1.60
CA THR A 103 8.89 -1.40 2.64
C THR A 103 7.83 -0.44 2.15
N VAL A 104 6.77 -0.29 2.93
CA VAL A 104 5.65 0.61 2.66
C VAL A 104 5.70 1.78 3.62
N THR A 105 5.63 3.01 3.12
CA THR A 105 5.61 4.22 3.94
C THR A 105 4.26 4.93 3.82
N ASN A 106 3.69 5.28 4.96
CA ASN A 106 2.40 5.94 5.05
C ASN A 106 2.53 7.25 5.85
N ARG A 107 1.95 8.36 5.33
CA ARG A 107 1.83 9.62 6.08
C ARG A 107 0.85 9.50 7.23
N SER A 108 -0.16 8.67 7.06
CA SER A 108 -1.24 8.41 8.02
C SER A 108 -1.73 6.99 7.85
N ASN A 109 -2.05 6.30 8.94
CA ASN A 109 -2.50 4.92 8.89
C ASN A 109 -3.38 4.60 10.10
N ASP A 110 -4.66 4.35 9.86
CA ASP A 110 -5.53 3.77 10.87
C ASP A 110 -5.05 2.34 11.19
N MET A 111 -4.85 2.06 12.47
CA MET A 111 -4.25 0.77 12.88
C MET A 111 -5.20 -0.40 12.60
N ILE A 112 -6.50 -0.20 12.80
CA ILE A 112 -7.48 -1.28 12.67
C ILE A 112 -7.91 -1.46 11.21
N TRP A 113 -8.35 -0.37 10.58
CA TRP A 113 -8.83 -0.41 9.20
C TRP A 113 -7.71 -0.52 8.18
N GLY A 114 -6.58 0.17 8.42
CA GLY A 114 -5.43 0.24 7.53
C GLY A 114 -4.35 -0.78 7.84
N ALA A 115 -3.57 -0.56 8.90
CA ALA A 115 -2.33 -1.27 9.16
C ALA A 115 -2.50 -2.78 9.35
N TYR A 116 -3.53 -3.20 10.08
CA TYR A 116 -3.87 -4.61 10.31
C TYR A 116 -5.07 -5.08 9.48
N GLY A 117 -5.69 -4.19 8.71
CA GLY A 117 -6.85 -4.47 7.87
C GLY A 117 -6.53 -4.41 6.37
N ALA A 118 -7.15 -3.46 5.67
CA ALA A 118 -7.11 -3.40 4.21
C ALA A 118 -5.70 -3.17 3.65
N ASN A 119 -4.87 -2.35 4.29
CA ASN A 119 -3.54 -2.04 3.76
C ASN A 119 -2.61 -3.25 3.79
N VAL A 120 -2.57 -4.03 4.89
CA VAL A 120 -1.71 -5.21 4.93
C VAL A 120 -2.09 -6.22 3.84
N VAL A 121 -3.38 -6.40 3.57
CA VAL A 121 -3.85 -7.29 2.50
C VAL A 121 -3.43 -6.74 1.12
N HIS A 122 -3.68 -5.45 0.87
CA HIS A 122 -3.35 -4.85 -0.42
C HIS A 122 -1.86 -4.90 -0.72
N PHE A 123 -1.02 -4.58 0.25
CA PHE A 123 0.42 -4.55 0.05
C PHE A 123 1.05 -5.95 0.03
N SER A 124 0.56 -6.91 0.82
CA SER A 124 1.02 -8.29 0.71
C SER A 124 0.74 -8.88 -0.67
N MET A 125 -0.44 -8.62 -1.22
CA MET A 125 -0.78 -9.03 -2.60
C MET A 125 0.11 -8.34 -3.65
N LEU A 126 0.48 -7.08 -3.46
CA LEU A 126 1.45 -6.39 -4.32
C LEU A 126 2.83 -7.04 -4.22
N HIS A 127 3.26 -7.36 -3.00
CA HIS A 127 4.54 -8.02 -2.75
C HIS A 127 4.62 -9.39 -3.45
N GLU A 128 3.61 -10.22 -3.26
CA GLU A 128 3.49 -11.52 -3.94
C GLU A 128 3.48 -11.36 -5.47
N TYR A 129 2.75 -10.38 -5.98
CA TYR A 129 2.69 -10.11 -7.41
C TYR A 129 4.07 -9.77 -7.98
N VAL A 130 4.81 -8.84 -7.37
CA VAL A 130 6.15 -8.47 -7.83
C VAL A 130 7.11 -9.66 -7.72
N ALA A 131 7.08 -10.39 -6.60
CA ALA A 131 7.90 -11.59 -6.39
C ALA A 131 7.64 -12.66 -7.46
N ALA A 132 6.38 -12.92 -7.78
CA ALA A 132 6.00 -13.91 -8.81
C ALA A 132 6.52 -13.53 -10.20
N PHE A 133 6.46 -12.23 -10.57
CA PHE A 133 6.92 -11.78 -11.88
C PHE A 133 8.45 -11.66 -11.99
N THR A 134 9.14 -11.48 -10.88
CA THR A 134 10.61 -11.44 -10.84
C THR A 134 11.24 -12.83 -10.67
N GLY A 135 10.46 -13.81 -10.21
CA GLY A 135 10.96 -15.14 -9.87
C GLY A 135 11.66 -15.23 -8.51
N TYR A 136 11.63 -14.15 -7.72
CA TYR A 136 12.26 -14.12 -6.40
C TYR A 136 11.34 -14.67 -5.32
N ARG A 137 11.93 -15.19 -4.23
CA ARG A 137 11.17 -15.61 -3.06
C ARG A 137 10.67 -14.39 -2.29
N ILE A 138 9.50 -14.50 -1.67
CA ILE A 138 8.95 -13.45 -0.83
C ILE A 138 9.81 -13.32 0.42
N GLY A 139 10.28 -12.10 0.70
CA GLY A 139 11.01 -11.71 1.89
C GLY A 139 10.11 -11.04 2.93
N HIS A 140 10.63 -10.01 3.59
CA HIS A 140 9.90 -9.29 4.63
C HIS A 140 9.04 -8.17 4.04
N TYR A 141 7.88 -7.98 4.62
CA TYR A 141 7.05 -6.80 4.45
C TYR A 141 7.19 -5.90 5.69
N TYR A 142 7.68 -4.70 5.47
CA TYR A 142 7.81 -3.65 6.49
C TYR A 142 6.79 -2.56 6.24
N GLN A 143 6.13 -2.10 7.29
CA GLN A 143 5.21 -0.97 7.22
C GLN A 143 5.66 0.13 8.19
N VAL A 144 5.88 1.33 7.65
CA VAL A 144 6.24 2.53 8.41
C VAL A 144 5.09 3.52 8.35
N SER A 145 4.57 3.90 9.50
CA SER A 145 3.47 4.86 9.61
C SER A 145 3.92 6.08 10.40
N ASN A 146 3.91 7.26 9.75
CA ASN A 146 4.28 8.51 10.43
C ASN A 146 3.22 8.91 11.47
N ASN A 147 1.94 8.83 11.11
CA ASN A 147 0.82 9.02 12.01
C ASN A 147 0.04 7.71 12.10
N ALA A 148 0.33 6.90 13.12
CA ALA A 148 -0.45 5.72 13.47
C ALA A 148 -1.54 6.13 14.47
N HIS A 149 -2.82 5.81 14.15
CA HIS A 149 -3.95 6.22 14.98
C HIS A 149 -5.06 5.16 14.97
N VAL A 150 -5.97 5.30 15.91
CA VAL A 150 -7.27 4.60 15.95
C VAL A 150 -8.35 5.65 16.14
N TYR A 151 -9.43 5.57 15.38
CA TYR A 151 -10.57 6.48 15.56
C TYR A 151 -11.32 6.18 16.86
N ASP A 152 -11.75 7.21 17.60
CA ASP A 152 -12.44 7.09 18.90
C ASP A 152 -13.67 6.21 18.85
N ASN A 153 -14.45 6.29 17.77
CA ASN A 153 -15.65 5.47 17.58
C ASN A 153 -15.35 3.97 17.36
N VAL A 154 -14.12 3.64 16.96
CA VAL A 154 -13.62 2.27 16.84
C VAL A 154 -13.01 1.84 18.17
N TRP A 155 -12.18 2.70 18.77
CA TRP A 155 -11.52 2.44 20.05
C TRP A 155 -12.53 2.14 21.16
N SER A 156 -13.56 2.95 21.32
CA SER A 156 -14.61 2.74 22.33
C SER A 156 -15.34 1.39 22.24
N LYS A 157 -15.33 0.76 21.07
CA LYS A 157 -15.90 -0.59 20.87
C LYS A 157 -14.90 -1.71 21.11
N LEU A 158 -13.60 -1.43 20.98
CA LEU A 158 -12.53 -2.41 21.12
C LEU A 158 -11.99 -2.47 22.54
N GLU A 159 -11.79 -1.31 23.17
CA GLU A 159 -11.19 -1.19 24.51
C GLU A 159 -11.82 -2.14 25.55
N PRO A 160 -13.17 -2.26 25.65
CA PRO A 160 -13.81 -3.18 26.61
C PRO A 160 -13.54 -4.66 26.31
N LYS A 161 -13.06 -4.99 25.10
CA LYS A 161 -12.77 -6.37 24.67
C LYS A 161 -11.31 -6.75 24.80
N LEU A 162 -10.44 -5.78 25.11
CA LEU A 162 -9.03 -6.04 25.31
C LEU A 162 -8.81 -6.78 26.62
N PRO A 163 -7.83 -7.71 26.71
CA PRO A 163 -7.47 -8.34 27.95
C PRO A 163 -7.09 -7.29 29.00
N GLN A 164 -7.67 -7.37 30.19
CA GLN A 164 -7.30 -6.47 31.29
C GLN A 164 -5.83 -6.73 31.66
N GLY A 165 -5.03 -5.66 31.70
CA GLY A 165 -3.62 -5.73 32.14
C GLY A 165 -2.58 -5.44 31.06
N TYR A 166 -2.97 -5.04 29.85
CA TYR A 166 -2.01 -4.40 28.95
C TYR A 166 -1.78 -2.96 29.42
N PRO A 167 -0.51 -2.60 29.75
CA PRO A 167 -0.21 -1.21 30.06
C PRO A 167 -0.51 -0.36 28.81
N VAL A 168 -1.35 0.63 28.98
CA VAL A 168 -1.59 1.70 28.00
C VAL A 168 -0.70 2.86 28.46
N ASP A 169 0.58 2.78 28.10
CA ASP A 169 1.52 3.89 28.30
C ASP A 169 1.52 4.80 27.08
#